data_fdbb8d1fa59b83604cdb967242f7c43c
#
_entry.id   fdbb8d1fa59b83604cdb967242f7c43c
#
_cell.length_a   1.000
_cell.length_b   1.000
_cell.length_c   1.000
_cell.angle_alpha   90.00
_cell.angle_beta   90.00
_cell.angle_gamma   90.00
#
_symmetry.space_group_name_H-M   'P 1'
#
loop_
_entity.id
_entity.type
_entity.pdbx_description
1 polymer ?
#
loop_
_entity_poly.entity_id
_entity_poly.type
_entity_poly.pdbx_seq_one_letter_code
_entity_poly.pdbx_strand_id
1 'polypeptide(L)'
;MADQPSRERRRKVAAVTNALRDLRVELAVLNHRVGKRVELKDLDLDCLDVIARDGPISPSALADRVGVHLATMTGILNRLEEGGWITRDRSASDRRAVVVASVPARQRQLFEAFGPMNTRMRRIWDGYADDELDLIADFLTRTVAAGRASADEIG
;
A
#
# COMPACT_ATOMS: atom_id res chain seq x y z
N MET A 1 38.97 6.95 -2.26
CA MET A 1 38.62 7.63 -1.00
C MET A 1 37.23 8.19 -1.20
N ALA A 2 36.18 7.57 -0.63
CA ALA A 2 34.83 8.07 -0.77
C ALA A 2 34.72 9.40 -0.01
N ASP A 3 34.33 10.45 -0.71
CA ASP A 3 34.12 11.79 -0.17
C ASP A 3 33.06 11.72 0.96
N GLN A 4 33.46 12.08 2.17
CA GLN A 4 32.51 12.07 3.31
C GLN A 4 31.43 13.13 3.07
N PRO A 5 30.15 12.77 3.14
CA PRO A 5 29.07 13.71 2.87
C PRO A 5 29.14 14.90 3.84
N SER A 6 28.92 16.10 3.29
CA SER A 6 28.93 17.34 4.06
C SER A 6 27.96 17.29 5.26
N ARG A 7 28.20 18.10 6.31
CA ARG A 7 27.28 18.19 7.47
C ARG A 7 25.86 18.54 7.05
N GLU A 8 25.73 19.42 6.06
CA GLU A 8 24.44 19.83 5.52
C GLU A 8 23.69 18.66 4.85
N ARG A 9 24.38 17.87 4.00
CA ARG A 9 23.82 16.69 3.36
C ARG A 9 23.35 15.67 4.39
N ARG A 10 24.15 15.39 5.42
CA ARG A 10 23.74 14.48 6.52
C ARG A 10 22.47 14.95 7.22
N ARG A 11 22.36 16.28 7.49
CA ARG A 11 21.14 16.87 8.08
C ARG A 11 19.91 16.68 7.21
N LYS A 12 20.03 16.92 5.88
CA LYS A 12 18.94 16.73 4.92
C LYS A 12 18.51 15.26 4.84
N VAL A 13 19.46 14.33 4.78
CA VAL A 13 19.16 12.89 4.78
C VAL A 13 18.43 12.47 6.07
N ALA A 14 18.90 12.94 7.24
CA ALA A 14 18.26 12.65 8.51
C ALA A 14 16.83 13.20 8.56
N ALA A 15 16.58 14.40 8.03
CA ALA A 15 15.24 14.99 7.96
C ALA A 15 14.28 14.13 7.11
N VAL A 16 14.71 13.69 5.93
CA VAL A 16 13.92 12.79 5.06
C VAL A 16 13.67 11.45 5.76
N THR A 17 14.69 10.86 6.39
CA THR A 17 14.55 9.59 7.11
C THR A 17 13.54 9.68 8.25
N ASN A 18 13.59 10.76 9.03
CA ASN A 18 12.63 10.98 10.12
C ASN A 18 11.21 11.20 9.58
N ALA A 19 11.06 12.02 8.53
CA ALA A 19 9.76 12.24 7.90
C ALA A 19 9.12 10.92 7.38
N LEU A 20 9.91 10.01 6.80
CA LEU A 20 9.41 8.69 6.40
C LEU A 20 8.97 7.83 7.59
N ARG A 21 9.69 7.89 8.72
CA ARG A 21 9.30 7.18 9.96
C ARG A 21 7.99 7.72 10.52
N ASP A 22 7.87 9.04 10.61
CA ASP A 22 6.66 9.71 11.09
C ASP A 22 5.47 9.39 10.16
N LEU A 23 5.67 9.50 8.85
CA LEU A 23 4.64 9.15 7.85
C LEU A 23 4.14 7.71 8.02
N ARG A 24 5.05 6.75 8.22
CA ARG A 24 4.67 5.35 8.45
C ARG A 24 3.75 5.20 9.68
N VAL A 25 4.08 5.89 10.77
CA VAL A 25 3.29 5.83 12.00
C VAL A 25 1.91 6.46 11.80
N GLU A 26 1.86 7.64 11.20
CA GLU A 26 0.59 8.35 10.98
C GLU A 26 -0.34 7.63 10.00
N LEU A 27 0.21 7.02 8.95
CA LEU A 27 -0.58 6.19 8.02
C LEU A 27 -1.11 4.93 8.69
N ALA A 28 -0.34 4.27 9.56
CA ALA A 28 -0.81 3.12 10.32
C ALA A 28 -1.97 3.49 11.26
N VAL A 29 -1.86 4.63 11.97
CA VAL A 29 -2.95 5.16 12.81
C VAL A 29 -4.20 5.48 11.98
N LEU A 30 -4.03 6.11 10.82
CA LEU A 30 -5.13 6.42 9.92
C LEU A 30 -5.82 5.15 9.42
N ASN A 31 -5.05 4.17 8.92
CA ASN A 31 -5.57 2.88 8.46
C ASN A 31 -6.38 2.18 9.54
N HIS A 32 -5.86 2.12 10.77
CA HIS A 32 -6.55 1.52 11.89
C HIS A 32 -7.90 2.22 12.19
N ARG A 33 -7.95 3.56 12.15
CA ARG A 33 -9.18 4.32 12.38
C ARG A 33 -10.19 4.13 11.24
N VAL A 34 -9.74 4.14 9.99
CA VAL A 34 -10.58 3.87 8.83
C VAL A 34 -11.10 2.43 8.88
N GLY A 35 -10.23 1.45 9.16
CA GLY A 35 -10.60 0.05 9.30
C GLY A 35 -11.72 -0.15 10.32
N LYS A 36 -11.60 0.45 11.51
CA LYS A 36 -12.68 0.42 12.53
C LYS A 36 -14.00 0.97 12.01
N ARG A 37 -13.98 2.03 11.20
CA ARG A 37 -15.19 2.66 10.67
C ARG A 37 -15.90 1.80 9.63
N VAL A 38 -15.15 1.02 8.86
CA VAL A 38 -15.69 0.14 7.80
C VAL A 38 -15.67 -1.34 8.18
N GLU A 39 -15.38 -1.65 9.45
CA GLU A 39 -15.35 -3.01 10.02
C GLU A 39 -14.32 -3.93 9.34
N LEU A 40 -13.16 -3.37 8.97
CA LEU A 40 -12.02 -4.07 8.39
C LEU A 40 -10.81 -4.04 9.34
N LYS A 41 -9.99 -5.08 9.29
CA LYS A 41 -8.69 -5.11 9.95
C LYS A 41 -7.65 -4.38 9.09
N ASP A 42 -6.54 -3.96 9.72
CA ASP A 42 -5.47 -3.25 9.03
C ASP A 42 -4.94 -4.05 7.83
N LEU A 43 -4.71 -5.35 8.00
CA LEU A 43 -4.25 -6.24 6.93
C LEU A 43 -5.30 -6.45 5.82
N ASP A 44 -6.59 -6.37 6.14
CA ASP A 44 -7.67 -6.40 5.15
C ASP A 44 -7.59 -5.16 4.23
N LEU A 45 -7.29 -3.98 4.81
CA LEU A 45 -7.07 -2.74 4.05
C LEU A 45 -5.84 -2.82 3.15
N ASP A 46 -4.73 -3.37 3.66
CA ASP A 46 -3.51 -3.56 2.87
C ASP A 46 -3.77 -4.50 1.67
N CYS A 47 -4.52 -5.59 1.89
CA CYS A 47 -4.92 -6.49 0.80
C CYS A 47 -5.81 -5.78 -0.24
N LEU A 48 -6.80 -5.00 0.21
CA LEU A 48 -7.69 -4.26 -0.69
C LEU A 48 -6.94 -3.20 -1.51
N ASP A 49 -5.94 -2.52 -0.93
CA ASP A 49 -5.10 -1.56 -1.64
C ASP A 49 -4.29 -2.25 -2.76
N VAL A 50 -3.67 -3.39 -2.46
CA VAL A 50 -2.95 -4.18 -3.47
C VAL A 50 -3.88 -4.67 -4.58
N ILE A 51 -5.05 -5.22 -4.24
CA ILE A 51 -6.04 -5.71 -5.22
C ILE A 51 -6.55 -4.56 -6.09
N ALA A 52 -6.78 -3.37 -5.51
CA ALA A 52 -7.25 -2.20 -6.25
C ALA A 52 -6.23 -1.70 -7.27
N ARG A 53 -4.95 -1.77 -6.95
CA ARG A 53 -3.85 -1.26 -7.76
C ARG A 53 -3.35 -2.27 -8.78
N ASP A 54 -3.18 -3.53 -8.37
CA ASP A 54 -2.47 -4.56 -9.13
C ASP A 54 -3.41 -5.68 -9.64
N GLY A 55 -4.70 -5.68 -9.23
CA GLY A 55 -5.63 -6.75 -9.54
C GLY A 55 -6.18 -6.72 -10.97
N PRO A 56 -6.78 -7.84 -11.42
CA PRO A 56 -6.99 -9.10 -10.69
C PRO A 56 -5.68 -9.83 -10.36
N ILE A 57 -5.58 -10.36 -9.14
CA ILE A 57 -4.34 -10.96 -8.62
C ILE A 57 -4.62 -12.35 -8.01
N SER A 58 -3.69 -13.29 -8.11
CA SER A 58 -3.83 -14.60 -7.48
C SER A 58 -3.66 -14.51 -5.94
N PRO A 59 -4.31 -15.40 -5.16
CA PRO A 59 -4.13 -15.45 -3.70
C PRO A 59 -2.67 -15.60 -3.25
N SER A 60 -1.87 -16.38 -3.97
CA SER A 60 -0.45 -16.56 -3.66
C SER A 60 0.36 -15.29 -3.91
N ALA A 61 0.17 -14.64 -5.07
CA ALA A 61 0.84 -13.39 -5.38
C ALA A 61 0.45 -12.27 -4.39
N LEU A 62 -0.82 -12.25 -3.95
CA LEU A 62 -1.26 -11.29 -2.93
C LEU A 62 -0.62 -11.58 -1.57
N ALA A 63 -0.52 -12.87 -1.17
CA ALA A 63 0.12 -13.28 0.08
C ALA A 63 1.59 -12.85 0.11
N ASP A 64 2.33 -13.11 -0.96
CA ASP A 64 3.72 -12.67 -1.13
C ASP A 64 3.84 -11.14 -1.07
N ARG A 65 2.87 -10.43 -1.69
CA ARG A 65 2.89 -8.97 -1.75
C ARG A 65 2.69 -8.29 -0.39
N VAL A 66 1.86 -8.86 0.48
CA VAL A 66 1.59 -8.34 1.82
C VAL A 66 2.39 -9.04 2.93
N GLY A 67 3.24 -10.01 2.57
CA GLY A 67 4.17 -10.66 3.50
C GLY A 67 3.49 -11.61 4.49
N VAL A 68 2.48 -12.38 4.05
CA VAL A 68 1.79 -13.37 4.90
C VAL A 68 1.79 -14.76 4.27
N HIS A 69 1.64 -15.79 5.10
CA HIS A 69 1.48 -17.16 4.61
C HIS A 69 0.13 -17.34 3.88
N LEU A 70 0.10 -18.22 2.87
CA LEU A 70 -1.08 -18.51 2.07
C LEU A 70 -2.28 -18.98 2.94
N ALA A 71 -2.03 -19.71 4.02
CA ALA A 71 -3.07 -20.13 4.95
C ALA A 71 -3.76 -18.93 5.62
N THR A 72 -3.00 -17.91 6.03
CA THR A 72 -3.51 -16.65 6.58
C THR A 72 -4.29 -15.89 5.52
N MET A 73 -3.75 -15.82 4.29
CA MET A 73 -4.39 -15.16 3.16
C MET A 73 -5.76 -15.77 2.84
N THR A 74 -5.90 -17.08 2.89
CA THR A 74 -7.19 -17.75 2.70
C THR A 74 -8.27 -17.24 3.66
N GLY A 75 -7.94 -17.10 4.94
CA GLY A 75 -8.86 -16.55 5.95
C GLY A 75 -9.22 -15.08 5.71
N ILE A 76 -8.25 -14.27 5.26
CA ILE A 76 -8.47 -12.86 4.91
C ILE A 76 -9.44 -12.78 3.72
N LEU A 77 -9.16 -13.52 2.64
CA LEU A 77 -9.97 -13.49 1.44
C LEU A 77 -11.41 -13.99 1.65
N ASN A 78 -11.60 -14.99 2.52
CA ASN A 78 -12.95 -15.44 2.88
C ASN A 78 -13.73 -14.31 3.55
N ARG A 79 -13.14 -13.64 4.51
CA ARG A 79 -13.74 -12.49 5.21
C ARG A 79 -14.07 -11.33 4.29
N LEU A 80 -13.15 -11.00 3.37
CA LEU A 80 -13.34 -9.93 2.39
C LEU A 80 -14.44 -10.27 1.38
N GLU A 81 -14.55 -11.52 0.95
CA GLU A 81 -15.59 -11.98 0.03
C GLU A 81 -16.95 -12.01 0.72
N GLU A 82 -17.06 -12.55 1.94
CA GLU A 82 -18.27 -12.52 2.76
C GLU A 82 -18.76 -11.09 3.02
N GLY A 83 -17.84 -10.15 3.22
CA GLY A 83 -18.12 -8.71 3.34
C GLY A 83 -18.48 -8.02 2.02
N GLY A 84 -18.38 -8.72 0.89
CA GLY A 84 -18.64 -8.17 -0.45
C GLY A 84 -17.61 -7.15 -0.92
N TRP A 85 -16.39 -7.19 -0.38
CA TRP A 85 -15.28 -6.31 -0.75
C TRP A 85 -14.56 -6.77 -2.02
N ILE A 86 -14.52 -8.08 -2.23
CA ILE A 86 -13.86 -8.72 -3.37
C ILE A 86 -14.76 -9.75 -4.03
N THR A 87 -14.44 -10.13 -5.25
CA THR A 87 -14.92 -11.31 -5.95
C THR A 87 -13.77 -12.27 -6.22
N ARG A 88 -14.07 -13.57 -6.32
CA ARG A 88 -13.15 -14.60 -6.81
C ARG A 88 -13.65 -15.10 -8.14
N ASP A 89 -12.80 -14.97 -9.15
CA ASP A 89 -13.11 -15.39 -10.51
C ASP A 89 -12.02 -16.33 -11.04
N ARG A 90 -12.33 -17.04 -12.09
CA ARG A 90 -11.31 -17.79 -12.83
C ARG A 90 -10.52 -16.81 -13.70
N SER A 91 -9.20 -16.99 -13.75
CA SER A 91 -8.33 -16.19 -14.61
C SER A 91 -8.76 -16.30 -16.07
N ALA A 92 -8.75 -15.17 -16.77
CA ALA A 92 -9.03 -15.15 -18.21
C ALA A 92 -7.94 -15.88 -19.04
N SER A 93 -6.70 -15.91 -18.53
CA SER A 93 -5.56 -16.55 -19.18
C SER A 93 -5.39 -18.03 -18.81
N ASP A 94 -5.82 -18.43 -17.62
CA ASP A 94 -5.77 -19.82 -17.15
C ASP A 94 -7.03 -20.14 -16.32
N ARG A 95 -7.94 -20.89 -16.90
CA ARG A 95 -9.20 -21.30 -16.25
C ARG A 95 -9.02 -22.14 -14.98
N ARG A 96 -7.81 -22.64 -14.71
CA ARG A 96 -7.49 -23.39 -13.47
C ARG A 96 -7.07 -22.46 -12.33
N ALA A 97 -6.61 -21.26 -12.66
CA ALA A 97 -6.16 -20.27 -11.68
C ALA A 97 -7.33 -19.41 -11.18
N VAL A 98 -7.40 -19.25 -9.88
CA VAL A 98 -8.31 -18.31 -9.20
C VAL A 98 -7.62 -16.96 -9.08
N VAL A 99 -8.34 -15.89 -9.38
CA VAL A 99 -7.92 -14.52 -9.17
C VAL A 99 -8.95 -13.78 -8.31
N VAL A 100 -8.50 -12.80 -7.56
CA VAL A 100 -9.34 -11.92 -6.75
C VAL A 100 -9.37 -10.53 -7.36
N ALA A 101 -10.54 -9.92 -7.36
CA ALA A 101 -10.75 -8.57 -7.85
C ALA A 101 -11.60 -7.79 -6.85
N SER A 102 -11.39 -6.48 -6.78
CA SER A 102 -12.17 -5.60 -5.91
C SER A 102 -13.55 -5.29 -6.49
N VAL A 103 -14.52 -5.13 -5.62
CA VAL A 103 -15.87 -4.68 -5.99
C VAL A 103 -15.89 -3.16 -6.12
N PRO A 104 -16.20 -2.58 -7.30
CA PRO A 104 -16.07 -1.13 -7.54
C PRO A 104 -16.88 -0.26 -6.57
N ALA A 105 -18.07 -0.69 -6.17
CA ALA A 105 -18.89 0.04 -5.20
C ALA A 105 -18.21 0.13 -3.83
N ARG A 106 -17.54 -0.95 -3.39
CA ARG A 106 -16.81 -1.02 -2.14
C ARG A 106 -15.51 -0.22 -2.20
N GLN A 107 -14.82 -0.21 -3.34
CA GLN A 107 -13.68 0.68 -3.55
C GLN A 107 -14.05 2.15 -3.36
N ARG A 108 -15.20 2.59 -3.92
CA ARG A 108 -15.70 3.95 -3.70
C ARG A 108 -15.98 4.24 -2.23
N GLN A 109 -16.63 3.31 -1.52
CA GLN A 109 -16.89 3.42 -0.09
C GLN A 109 -15.58 3.60 0.71
N LEU A 110 -14.55 2.82 0.39
CA LEU A 110 -13.25 2.91 1.04
C LEU A 110 -12.57 4.25 0.72
N PHE A 111 -12.58 4.67 -0.55
CA PHE A 111 -12.06 5.96 -0.97
C PHE A 111 -12.74 7.13 -0.23
N GLU A 112 -14.05 7.08 -0.03
CA GLU A 112 -14.80 8.07 0.75
C GLU A 112 -14.43 8.06 2.23
N ALA A 113 -14.15 6.89 2.80
CA ALA A 113 -13.69 6.77 4.18
C ALA A 113 -12.31 7.45 4.41
N PHE A 114 -11.44 7.46 3.39
CA PHE A 114 -10.18 8.21 3.36
C PHE A 114 -10.35 9.68 2.92
N GLY A 115 -11.57 10.14 2.66
CA GLY A 115 -11.86 11.47 2.10
C GLY A 115 -11.13 12.65 2.75
N PRO A 116 -11.07 12.75 4.11
CA PRO A 116 -10.30 13.81 4.77
C PRO A 116 -8.81 13.81 4.41
N MET A 117 -8.19 12.63 4.31
CA MET A 117 -6.79 12.49 3.89
C MET A 117 -6.61 12.85 2.41
N ASN A 118 -7.46 12.33 1.55
CA ASN A 118 -7.43 12.61 0.11
C ASN A 118 -7.53 14.12 -0.18
N THR A 119 -8.38 14.83 0.56
CA THR A 119 -8.53 16.29 0.43
C THR A 119 -7.27 17.04 0.87
N ARG A 120 -6.64 16.62 1.98
CA ARG A 120 -5.39 17.24 2.45
C ARG A 120 -4.23 16.96 1.50
N MET A 121 -4.13 15.73 1.01
CA MET A 121 -3.09 15.36 0.05
C MET A 121 -3.18 16.17 -1.24
N ARG A 122 -4.39 16.39 -1.76
CA ARG A 122 -4.57 17.22 -2.96
C ARG A 122 -3.98 18.62 -2.76
N ARG A 123 -4.25 19.26 -1.62
CA ARG A 123 -3.68 20.60 -1.31
C ARG A 123 -2.15 20.58 -1.19
N ILE A 124 -1.58 19.47 -0.74
CA ILE A 124 -0.12 19.30 -0.66
C ILE A 124 0.45 19.20 -2.08
N TRP A 125 -0.15 18.37 -2.94
CA TRP A 125 0.30 18.21 -4.33
C TRP A 125 0.20 19.51 -5.14
N ASP A 126 -0.85 20.29 -4.92
CA ASP A 126 -1.04 21.59 -5.57
C ASP A 126 0.10 22.60 -5.28
N GLY A 127 0.89 22.37 -4.25
CA GLY A 127 2.05 23.19 -3.87
C GLY A 127 3.37 22.79 -4.52
N TYR A 128 3.40 21.72 -5.34
CA TYR A 128 4.60 21.22 -5.99
C TYR A 128 4.52 21.40 -7.51
N ALA A 129 5.65 21.70 -8.14
CA ALA A 129 5.80 21.67 -9.59
C ALA A 129 5.88 20.21 -10.10
N ASP A 130 5.61 19.99 -11.39
CA ASP A 130 5.56 18.66 -11.99
C ASP A 130 6.90 17.90 -11.84
N ASP A 131 8.03 18.57 -12.05
CA ASP A 131 9.36 18.00 -11.89
C ASP A 131 9.70 17.66 -10.42
N GLU A 132 9.17 18.41 -9.48
CA GLU A 132 9.29 18.10 -8.05
C GLU A 132 8.45 16.86 -7.69
N LEU A 133 7.25 16.72 -8.27
CA LEU A 133 6.42 15.52 -8.11
C LEU A 133 7.09 14.29 -8.72
N ASP A 134 7.72 14.40 -9.88
CA ASP A 134 8.50 13.33 -10.51
C ASP A 134 9.66 12.88 -9.61
N LEU A 135 10.39 13.84 -9.03
CA LEU A 135 11.48 13.54 -8.09
C LEU A 135 10.98 12.82 -6.83
N ILE A 136 9.86 13.26 -6.27
CA ILE A 136 9.23 12.63 -5.09
C ILE A 136 8.77 11.21 -5.44
N ALA A 137 8.14 11.02 -6.60
CA ALA A 137 7.66 9.72 -7.06
C ALA A 137 8.83 8.74 -7.28
N ASP A 138 9.93 9.16 -7.93
CA ASP A 138 11.15 8.35 -8.10
C ASP A 138 11.74 7.95 -6.74
N PHE A 139 11.90 8.91 -5.84
CA PHE A 139 12.44 8.63 -4.50
C PHE A 139 11.61 7.60 -3.75
N LEU A 140 10.29 7.76 -3.71
CA LEU A 140 9.39 6.84 -3.02
C LEU A 140 9.40 5.45 -3.67
N THR A 141 9.37 5.37 -5.01
CA THR A 141 9.42 4.12 -5.76
C THR A 141 10.69 3.33 -5.46
N ARG A 142 11.84 3.99 -5.47
CA ARG A 142 13.13 3.37 -5.13
C ARG A 142 13.20 2.94 -3.67
N THR A 143 12.62 3.72 -2.77
CA THR A 143 12.53 3.37 -1.33
C THR A 143 11.68 2.11 -1.12
N VAL A 144 10.55 1.99 -1.81
CA VAL A 144 9.70 0.79 -1.79
C VAL A 144 10.46 -0.42 -2.33
N ALA A 145 11.18 -0.28 -3.45
CA ALA A 145 11.97 -1.37 -4.03
C ALA A 145 13.07 -1.84 -3.07
N ALA A 146 13.79 -0.91 -2.42
CA ALA A 146 14.80 -1.23 -1.43
C ALA A 146 14.21 -1.96 -0.20
N GLY A 147 13.02 -1.53 0.26
CA GLY A 147 12.33 -2.19 1.36
C GLY A 147 11.95 -3.64 1.04
N ARG A 148 11.46 -3.91 -0.18
CA ARG A 148 11.15 -5.27 -0.63
C ARG A 148 12.40 -6.15 -0.68
N ALA A 149 13.45 -5.68 -1.37
CA ALA A 149 14.69 -6.44 -1.45
C ALA A 149 15.25 -6.78 -0.06
N SER A 150 15.19 -5.83 0.88
CA SER A 150 15.64 -6.08 2.26
C SER A 150 14.75 -7.08 3.01
N ALA A 151 13.44 -7.07 2.76
CA ALA A 151 12.53 -8.06 3.36
C ALA A 151 12.83 -9.47 2.84
N ASP A 152 13.07 -9.62 1.53
CA ASP A 152 13.43 -10.90 0.89
C ASP A 152 14.77 -11.46 1.42
N GLU A 153 15.71 -10.59 1.82
CA GLU A 153 17.00 -11.00 2.42
C GLU A 153 16.86 -11.48 3.88
N ILE A 154 15.83 -11.04 4.59
CA ILE A 154 15.62 -11.36 6.02
C ILE A 154 14.76 -12.61 6.18
N GLY A 155 13.82 -12.83 5.27
CA GLY A 155 12.76 -13.84 5.37
C GLY A 155 13.02 -15.15 4.85
#